data_15e6e166bb90a6225c3730f083566964
#
_entry.id   15e6e166bb90a6225c3730f083566964
#
_cell.length_a   1.000
_cell.length_b   1.000
_cell.length_c   1.000
_cell.angle_alpha   90.00
_cell.angle_beta   90.00
_cell.angle_gamma   90.00
#
_symmetry.space_group_name_H-M   'P 1'
#
loop_
_entity.id
_entity.type
_entity.pdbx_description
1 polymer ?
#
loop_
_entity_poly.entity_id
_entity_poly.type
_entity_poly.pdbx_seq_one_letter_code
_entity_poly.pdbx_strand_id
1 'polypeptide(L)'
;MHLVKKFLILVIVVVAFLIIHNLLKSRQTIKINYAKEKQELKEGFESPGITITSPPEKHLSLPIREFIVKSSYNSAINESNIADKAQIQNVLARGCRLIDFEIYTRNEIEYVSYSEDKQYQSMDTENQSENRLSLVNAFTTAIGYAFTEPAPSPNDPLFVLLRIKNNSTETYSRIAKHIDSVFKNKLYKGEVNGATMLKNIMGKVVIILDVTSSPNYKKLIKCPSNPCFKLSDYVNMEAGDISFPKYTYADLDTLPKSSIMTNQKGTKTDNKRFMIITPTQIEQLNPPNPVEIMSKLHPQFLLYKFYKNSDELTAYENIFNSGQAAFVPASVVILKEREGNSARGT
;
A
#
# COMPACT_ATOMS: atom_id res chain seq x y z
N MET A 1 -9.19 43.41 -50.53
CA MET A 1 -8.12 42.78 -49.68
C MET A 1 -8.23 43.15 -48.21
N HIS A 2 -8.59 44.37 -47.82
CA HIS A 2 -8.68 44.81 -46.42
C HIS A 2 -9.86 44.17 -45.63
N LEU A 3 -10.99 43.90 -46.24
CA LEU A 3 -12.17 43.32 -45.63
C LEU A 3 -11.96 41.83 -45.26
N VAL A 4 -11.29 41.08 -46.14
CA VAL A 4 -10.96 39.68 -45.93
C VAL A 4 -9.99 39.49 -44.74
N LYS A 5 -9.00 40.38 -44.60
CA LYS A 5 -8.08 40.38 -43.44
C LYS A 5 -8.82 40.63 -42.10
N LYS A 6 -9.75 41.61 -42.10
CA LYS A 6 -10.56 41.88 -40.88
C LYS A 6 -11.47 40.73 -40.54
N PHE A 7 -12.09 40.08 -41.50
CA PHE A 7 -12.90 38.90 -41.27
C PHE A 7 -12.08 37.71 -40.74
N LEU A 8 -10.87 37.47 -41.27
CA LEU A 8 -9.98 36.40 -40.80
C LEU A 8 -9.55 36.64 -39.35
N ILE A 9 -9.22 37.89 -39.00
CA ILE A 9 -8.85 38.23 -37.59
C ILE A 9 -10.04 38.01 -36.66
N LEU A 10 -11.27 38.39 -37.06
CA LEU A 10 -12.45 38.12 -36.25
C LEU A 10 -12.66 36.63 -36.00
N VAL A 11 -12.53 35.79 -37.03
CA VAL A 11 -12.64 34.33 -36.92
C VAL A 11 -11.62 33.75 -35.92
N ILE A 12 -10.34 34.20 -36.03
CA ILE A 12 -9.27 33.76 -35.12
C ILE A 12 -9.60 34.13 -33.66
N VAL A 13 -10.10 35.35 -33.41
CA VAL A 13 -10.48 35.81 -32.07
C VAL A 13 -11.63 34.98 -31.51
N VAL A 14 -12.64 34.67 -32.32
CA VAL A 14 -13.75 33.85 -31.89
C VAL A 14 -13.32 32.41 -31.55
N VAL A 15 -12.47 31.83 -32.41
CA VAL A 15 -11.93 30.47 -32.16
C VAL A 15 -11.09 30.44 -30.88
N ALA A 16 -10.19 31.45 -30.71
CA ALA A 16 -9.38 31.55 -29.49
C ALA A 16 -10.26 31.70 -28.23
N PHE A 17 -11.32 32.51 -28.29
CA PHE A 17 -12.26 32.68 -27.20
C PHE A 17 -12.99 31.36 -26.85
N LEU A 18 -13.44 30.60 -27.86
CA LEU A 18 -14.08 29.30 -27.64
C LEU A 18 -13.12 28.26 -27.01
N ILE A 19 -11.86 28.25 -27.45
CA ILE A 19 -10.84 27.36 -26.85
C ILE A 19 -10.61 27.75 -25.38
N ILE A 20 -10.41 29.03 -25.10
CA ILE A 20 -10.22 29.53 -23.72
C ILE A 20 -11.43 29.21 -22.86
N HIS A 21 -12.65 29.45 -23.36
CA HIS A 21 -13.89 29.16 -22.65
C HIS A 21 -13.99 27.66 -22.32
N ASN A 22 -13.71 26.77 -23.29
CA ASN A 22 -13.72 25.32 -23.06
C ASN A 22 -12.67 24.88 -22.05
N LEU A 23 -11.46 25.44 -22.07
CA LEU A 23 -10.42 25.18 -21.10
C LEU A 23 -10.81 25.62 -19.69
N LEU A 24 -11.42 26.78 -19.56
CA LEU A 24 -11.90 27.30 -18.27
C LEU A 24 -13.05 26.45 -17.73
N LYS A 25 -14.00 26.07 -18.59
CA LYS A 25 -15.11 25.17 -18.23
C LYS A 25 -14.60 23.79 -17.78
N SER A 26 -13.63 23.24 -18.50
CA SER A 26 -12.97 21.96 -18.13
C SER A 26 -12.30 22.06 -16.75
N ARG A 27 -11.57 23.16 -16.49
CA ARG A 27 -10.92 23.39 -15.17
C ARG A 27 -11.94 23.58 -14.04
N GLN A 28 -13.07 24.23 -14.29
CA GLN A 28 -14.15 24.36 -13.31
C GLN A 28 -14.83 23.02 -13.02
N THR A 29 -15.10 22.22 -14.06
CA THR A 29 -15.68 20.88 -13.90
C THR A 29 -14.74 19.97 -13.08
N ILE A 30 -13.42 20.01 -13.35
CA ILE A 30 -12.43 19.27 -12.56
C ILE A 30 -12.43 19.72 -11.10
N LYS A 31 -12.49 21.03 -10.82
CA LYS A 31 -12.55 21.55 -9.45
C LYS A 31 -13.84 21.16 -8.72
N ILE A 32 -14.99 21.21 -9.42
CA ILE A 32 -16.29 20.83 -8.85
C ILE A 32 -16.32 19.33 -8.58
N ASN A 33 -15.84 18.50 -9.52
CA ASN A 33 -15.75 17.06 -9.32
C ASN A 33 -14.81 16.71 -8.16
N TYR A 34 -13.66 17.37 -8.07
CA TYR A 34 -12.73 17.19 -6.95
C TYR A 34 -13.32 17.60 -5.59
N ALA A 35 -14.07 18.72 -5.55
CA ALA A 35 -14.75 19.17 -4.34
C ALA A 35 -15.89 18.22 -3.94
N LYS A 36 -16.66 17.73 -4.94
CA LYS A 36 -17.74 16.76 -4.74
C LYS A 36 -17.19 15.41 -4.30
N GLU A 37 -16.14 14.89 -4.95
CA GLU A 37 -15.43 13.69 -4.58
C GLU A 37 -14.86 13.78 -3.15
N LYS A 38 -14.31 14.95 -2.77
CA LYS A 38 -13.83 15.22 -1.42
C LYS A 38 -14.97 15.26 -0.39
N GLN A 39 -16.16 15.72 -0.77
CA GLN A 39 -17.34 15.75 0.09
C GLN A 39 -17.98 14.37 0.22
N GLU A 40 -18.10 13.62 -0.87
CA GLU A 40 -18.55 12.22 -0.89
C GLU A 40 -17.58 11.32 -0.10
N LEU A 41 -16.27 11.54 -0.20
CA LEU A 41 -15.27 10.90 0.63
C LEU A 41 -15.49 11.23 2.13
N LYS A 42 -15.75 12.48 2.49
CA LYS A 42 -16.06 12.85 3.88
C LYS A 42 -17.34 12.19 4.39
N GLU A 43 -18.40 12.21 3.60
CA GLU A 43 -19.68 11.62 3.96
C GLU A 43 -19.65 10.08 3.98
N GLY A 44 -18.86 9.45 3.10
CA GLY A 44 -18.64 7.98 3.09
C GLY A 44 -17.66 7.49 4.17
N PHE A 45 -16.84 8.38 4.76
CA PHE A 45 -15.87 8.09 5.80
C PHE A 45 -16.34 8.36 7.22
N GLU A 46 -17.54 8.86 7.43
CA GLU A 46 -18.20 8.79 8.74
C GLU A 46 -18.60 7.34 9.07
N SER A 47 -17.65 6.41 8.93
CA SER A 47 -17.78 5.10 9.57
C SER A 47 -17.71 5.33 11.07
N PRO A 48 -18.79 5.11 11.81
CA PRO A 48 -18.77 5.27 13.26
C PRO A 48 -17.74 4.29 13.81
N GLY A 49 -16.62 4.79 14.32
CA GLY A 49 -15.72 4.00 15.12
C GLY A 49 -14.24 3.92 14.76
N ILE A 50 -13.70 4.71 13.82
CA ILE A 50 -12.24 4.76 13.66
C ILE A 50 -11.65 5.56 14.81
N THR A 51 -11.05 4.86 15.78
CA THR A 51 -10.43 5.46 16.98
C THR A 51 -8.90 5.43 16.91
N ILE A 52 -8.36 5.20 15.71
CA ILE A 52 -6.91 5.09 15.49
C ILE A 52 -6.25 6.44 15.68
N THR A 53 -5.19 6.45 16.49
CA THR A 53 -4.29 7.57 16.72
C THR A 53 -2.84 7.11 16.55
N SER A 54 -1.88 8.02 16.66
CA SER A 54 -0.47 7.62 16.71
C SER A 54 -0.19 6.77 17.97
N PRO A 55 0.74 5.80 17.89
CA PRO A 55 1.11 4.97 19.02
C PRO A 55 1.56 5.81 20.22
N PRO A 56 1.25 5.40 21.46
CA PRO A 56 1.74 6.07 22.67
C PRO A 56 3.26 6.19 22.67
N GLU A 57 3.79 7.27 23.25
CA GLU A 57 5.23 7.55 23.26
C GLU A 57 6.08 6.41 23.82
N LYS A 58 5.60 5.73 24.87
CA LYS A 58 6.24 4.54 25.44
C LYS A 58 6.44 3.40 24.42
N HIS A 59 5.62 3.31 23.40
CA HIS A 59 5.73 2.29 22.35
C HIS A 59 6.72 2.70 21.24
N LEU A 60 7.03 3.97 21.08
CA LEU A 60 7.93 4.44 20.02
C LEU A 60 9.36 3.87 20.14
N SER A 61 9.76 3.48 21.35
CA SER A 61 11.05 2.84 21.64
C SER A 61 11.07 1.33 21.46
N LEU A 62 9.92 0.72 21.11
CA LEU A 62 9.86 -0.70 20.80
C LEU A 62 10.36 -0.97 19.36
N PRO A 63 11.01 -2.11 19.13
CA PRO A 63 11.34 -2.56 17.78
C PRO A 63 10.09 -2.85 16.95
N ILE A 64 10.14 -2.62 15.63
CA ILE A 64 8.98 -2.82 14.73
C ILE A 64 8.45 -4.25 14.78
N ARG A 65 9.31 -5.24 15.00
CA ARG A 65 8.90 -6.65 15.11
C ARG A 65 7.90 -6.93 16.24
N GLU A 66 7.83 -6.04 17.24
CA GLU A 66 6.89 -6.17 18.35
C GLU A 66 5.46 -5.72 18.00
N PHE A 67 5.28 -5.16 16.80
CA PHE A 67 4.00 -4.64 16.36
C PHE A 67 3.36 -5.50 15.28
N ILE A 68 2.04 -5.49 15.28
CA ILE A 68 1.20 -5.84 14.14
C ILE A 68 0.76 -4.52 13.51
N VAL A 69 0.95 -4.39 12.19
CA VAL A 69 0.69 -3.15 11.44
C VAL A 69 -0.56 -3.33 10.60
N LYS A 70 -1.49 -2.36 10.67
CA LYS A 70 -2.71 -2.38 9.84
C LYS A 70 -2.33 -2.31 8.36
N SER A 71 -2.65 -3.37 7.61
CA SER A 71 -2.11 -3.63 6.28
C SER A 71 -3.21 -3.93 5.26
N SER A 72 -3.14 -3.32 4.09
CA SER A 72 -4.07 -3.53 2.98
C SER A 72 -3.40 -4.27 1.82
N TYR A 73 -4.12 -5.23 1.22
CA TYR A 73 -3.73 -5.94 0.01
C TYR A 73 -4.38 -5.32 -1.22
N ASN A 74 -3.62 -5.21 -2.33
CA ASN A 74 -4.08 -4.55 -3.56
C ASN A 74 -4.76 -3.20 -3.27
N SER A 75 -4.04 -2.32 -2.59
CA SER A 75 -4.59 -1.13 -1.93
C SER A 75 -5.18 -0.07 -2.86
N ALA A 76 -4.96 -0.20 -4.17
CA ALA A 76 -5.57 0.65 -5.18
C ALA A 76 -6.83 0.03 -5.81
N ILE A 77 -7.15 -1.23 -5.51
CA ILE A 77 -8.24 -1.95 -6.19
C ILE A 77 -9.55 -1.73 -5.44
N ASN A 78 -10.59 -1.31 -6.16
CA ASN A 78 -11.94 -1.13 -5.66
C ASN A 78 -12.81 -2.41 -5.80
N GLU A 79 -14.05 -2.37 -5.36
CA GLU A 79 -15.01 -3.49 -5.41
C GLU A 79 -15.26 -4.03 -6.83
N SER A 80 -15.08 -3.18 -7.84
CA SER A 80 -15.23 -3.55 -9.25
C SER A 80 -13.94 -4.08 -9.87
N ASN A 81 -12.91 -4.37 -9.09
CA ASN A 81 -11.58 -4.80 -9.53
C ASN A 81 -10.85 -3.76 -10.41
N ILE A 82 -11.15 -2.48 -10.24
CA ILE A 82 -10.53 -1.37 -10.95
C ILE A 82 -9.51 -0.68 -10.04
N ALA A 83 -8.35 -0.33 -10.60
CA ALA A 83 -7.34 0.44 -9.88
C ALA A 83 -7.74 1.93 -9.82
N ASP A 84 -8.00 2.42 -8.61
CA ASP A 84 -8.56 3.76 -8.35
C ASP A 84 -7.78 4.49 -7.24
N LYS A 85 -7.63 5.80 -7.42
CA LYS A 85 -7.05 6.70 -6.40
C LYS A 85 -7.92 6.77 -5.14
N ALA A 86 -9.25 6.78 -5.32
CA ALA A 86 -10.19 6.85 -4.21
C ALA A 86 -10.02 5.65 -3.26
N GLN A 87 -9.69 4.47 -3.79
CA GLN A 87 -9.44 3.31 -2.94
C GLN A 87 -8.14 3.44 -2.13
N ILE A 88 -7.08 4.04 -2.67
CA ILE A 88 -5.87 4.35 -1.91
C ILE A 88 -6.19 5.31 -0.76
N GLN A 89 -6.98 6.34 -1.04
CA GLN A 89 -7.46 7.31 -0.03
C GLN A 89 -8.29 6.60 1.04
N ASN A 90 -9.20 5.72 0.63
CA ASN A 90 -10.04 4.93 1.53
C ASN A 90 -9.21 4.11 2.51
N VAL A 91 -8.28 3.30 2.04
CA VAL A 91 -7.49 2.44 2.94
C VAL A 91 -6.63 3.26 3.90
N LEU A 92 -6.10 4.41 3.47
CA LEU A 92 -5.33 5.32 4.31
C LEU A 92 -6.21 6.02 5.36
N ALA A 93 -7.42 6.45 5.00
CA ALA A 93 -8.39 7.04 5.92
C ALA A 93 -8.88 6.01 6.95
N ARG A 94 -8.97 4.73 6.58
CA ARG A 94 -9.24 3.61 7.51
C ARG A 94 -8.03 3.24 8.37
N GLY A 95 -6.91 3.98 8.26
CA GLY A 95 -5.73 3.86 9.10
C GLY A 95 -4.72 2.80 8.67
N CYS A 96 -4.77 2.28 7.45
CA CYS A 96 -3.73 1.38 6.97
C CYS A 96 -2.38 2.08 6.89
N ARG A 97 -1.33 1.39 7.35
CA ARG A 97 0.06 1.86 7.34
C ARG A 97 1.00 0.94 6.56
N LEU A 98 0.48 -0.17 6.04
CA LEU A 98 1.06 -0.85 4.89
C LEU A 98 0.05 -0.84 3.76
N ILE A 99 0.48 -0.35 2.59
CA ILE A 99 -0.23 -0.41 1.32
C ILE A 99 0.55 -1.27 0.33
N ASP A 100 -0.17 -2.04 -0.47
CA ASP A 100 0.38 -3.02 -1.40
C ASP A 100 -0.03 -2.69 -2.83
N PHE A 101 0.95 -2.67 -3.73
CA PHE A 101 0.76 -2.41 -5.15
C PHE A 101 1.30 -3.55 -6.01
N GLU A 102 0.46 -4.08 -6.86
CA GLU A 102 0.83 -5.00 -7.93
C GLU A 102 1.14 -4.19 -9.19
N ILE A 103 2.40 -4.26 -9.66
CA ILE A 103 2.95 -3.35 -10.67
C ILE A 103 3.19 -4.09 -11.97
N TYR A 104 2.63 -3.56 -13.04
CA TYR A 104 2.76 -4.03 -14.41
C TYR A 104 3.40 -2.96 -15.28
N THR A 105 4.13 -3.36 -16.32
CA THR A 105 4.70 -2.45 -17.31
C THR A 105 4.07 -2.71 -18.67
N ARG A 106 3.57 -1.66 -19.32
CA ARG A 106 3.07 -1.69 -20.69
C ARG A 106 3.54 -0.45 -21.43
N ASN A 107 4.09 -0.61 -22.63
CA ASN A 107 4.61 0.48 -23.43
C ASN A 107 5.54 1.42 -22.64
N GLU A 108 6.45 0.82 -21.86
CA GLU A 108 7.42 1.54 -21.02
C GLU A 108 6.82 2.39 -19.89
N ILE A 109 5.55 2.22 -19.57
CA ILE A 109 4.85 2.91 -18.48
C ILE A 109 4.47 1.88 -17.41
N GLU A 110 4.73 2.22 -16.15
CA GLU A 110 4.37 1.41 -14.99
C GLU A 110 2.96 1.76 -14.50
N TYR A 111 2.16 0.71 -14.27
CA TYR A 111 0.79 0.80 -13.77
C TYR A 111 0.60 -0.07 -12.55
N VAL A 112 -0.22 0.39 -11.62
CA VAL A 112 -0.86 -0.44 -10.61
C VAL A 112 -2.12 -1.03 -11.22
N SER A 113 -2.28 -2.34 -11.11
CA SER A 113 -3.43 -3.06 -11.64
C SER A 113 -3.65 -4.35 -10.86
N TYR A 114 -4.64 -5.12 -11.26
CA TYR A 114 -4.97 -6.42 -10.70
C TYR A 114 -5.16 -7.42 -11.83
N SER A 115 -4.64 -8.63 -11.66
CA SER A 115 -4.88 -9.73 -12.59
C SER A 115 -5.34 -10.96 -11.82
N GLU A 116 -6.45 -11.55 -12.21
CA GLU A 116 -6.99 -12.79 -11.65
C GLU A 116 -6.24 -14.01 -12.21
N ASP A 117 -5.80 -13.95 -13.44
CA ASP A 117 -4.94 -14.94 -14.06
C ASP A 117 -3.47 -14.56 -13.82
N LYS A 118 -2.64 -15.53 -13.55
CA LYS A 118 -1.19 -15.34 -13.39
C LYS A 118 -0.51 -14.88 -14.69
N GLN A 119 -1.25 -14.72 -15.76
CA GLN A 119 -0.79 -14.39 -17.10
C GLN A 119 -1.38 -13.05 -17.51
N TYR A 120 -0.83 -11.96 -17.31
CA TYR A 120 -1.00 -10.59 -17.85
C TYR A 120 -2.04 -10.34 -19.00
N GLN A 121 -2.78 -11.36 -19.44
CA GLN A 121 -3.72 -11.33 -20.58
C GLN A 121 -4.86 -10.34 -20.37
N SER A 122 -5.24 -10.09 -19.13
CA SER A 122 -6.29 -9.11 -18.81
C SER A 122 -5.88 -7.68 -19.17
N MET A 123 -4.58 -7.39 -19.39
CA MET A 123 -4.10 -6.07 -19.78
C MET A 123 -3.98 -5.87 -21.29
N ASP A 124 -4.17 -6.93 -22.10
CA ASP A 124 -3.95 -6.87 -23.55
C ASP A 124 -5.21 -6.58 -24.38
N THR A 125 -6.39 -6.59 -23.78
CA THR A 125 -7.62 -6.22 -24.49
C THR A 125 -7.81 -4.70 -24.52
N GLU A 126 -8.19 -4.15 -25.67
CA GLU A 126 -8.42 -2.71 -25.88
C GLU A 126 -9.42 -2.08 -24.88
N ASN A 127 -10.32 -2.89 -24.33
CA ASN A 127 -11.35 -2.48 -23.38
C ASN A 127 -10.88 -2.40 -21.92
N GLN A 128 -9.65 -2.77 -21.59
CA GLN A 128 -9.13 -2.79 -20.21
C GLN A 128 -8.21 -1.60 -19.89
N SER A 129 -8.18 -0.57 -20.72
CA SER A 129 -7.44 0.67 -20.43
C SER A 129 -7.90 1.37 -19.15
N GLU A 130 -9.13 1.09 -18.70
CA GLU A 130 -9.74 1.69 -17.52
C GLU A 130 -9.36 1.01 -16.19
N ASN A 131 -8.89 -0.24 -16.21
CA ASN A 131 -8.61 -1.03 -15.00
C ASN A 131 -7.22 -0.82 -14.43
N ARG A 132 -6.57 0.28 -14.75
CA ARG A 132 -5.19 0.56 -14.34
C ARG A 132 -5.00 2.00 -13.88
N LEU A 133 -4.14 2.17 -12.89
CA LEU A 133 -3.71 3.47 -12.40
C LEU A 133 -2.20 3.63 -12.65
N SER A 134 -1.75 4.77 -13.21
CA SER A 134 -0.30 4.98 -13.37
C SER A 134 0.40 4.94 -12.01
N LEU A 135 1.58 4.33 -11.95
CA LEU A 135 2.34 4.18 -10.70
C LEU A 135 2.65 5.53 -10.05
N VAL A 136 2.96 6.55 -10.86
CA VAL A 136 3.18 7.92 -10.37
C VAL A 136 1.95 8.48 -9.67
N ASN A 137 0.76 8.27 -10.25
CA ASN A 137 -0.48 8.70 -9.63
C ASN A 137 -0.77 7.93 -8.32
N ALA A 138 -0.52 6.62 -8.29
CA ALA A 138 -0.68 5.81 -7.08
C ALA A 138 0.26 6.31 -5.96
N PHE A 139 1.54 6.53 -6.25
CA PHE A 139 2.52 7.05 -5.29
C PHE A 139 2.19 8.47 -4.83
N THR A 140 1.80 9.37 -5.75
CA THR A 140 1.41 10.74 -5.42
C THR A 140 0.18 10.77 -4.52
N THR A 141 -0.80 9.92 -4.80
CA THR A 141 -1.98 9.78 -3.93
C THR A 141 -1.58 9.24 -2.57
N ALA A 142 -0.76 8.19 -2.53
CA ALA A 142 -0.31 7.59 -1.27
C ALA A 142 0.41 8.60 -0.37
N ILE A 143 1.39 9.35 -0.89
CA ILE A 143 2.12 10.32 -0.07
C ILE A 143 1.26 11.53 0.32
N GLY A 144 0.38 11.96 -0.58
CA GLY A 144 -0.51 13.10 -0.34
C GLY A 144 -1.52 12.85 0.78
N TYR A 145 -1.93 11.59 0.97
CA TYR A 145 -2.95 11.24 1.95
C TYR A 145 -2.40 10.52 3.19
N ALA A 146 -1.27 9.84 3.13
CA ALA A 146 -0.74 9.14 4.28
C ALA A 146 -0.25 10.06 5.41
N PHE A 147 0.24 11.26 5.05
CA PHE A 147 0.85 12.21 5.99
C PHE A 147 0.02 13.48 6.19
N THR A 148 -1.25 13.43 5.83
CA THR A 148 -2.22 14.51 5.99
C THR A 148 -3.57 13.92 6.38
N GLU A 149 -4.50 14.74 6.86
CA GLU A 149 -5.89 14.32 6.97
C GLU A 149 -6.48 13.95 5.59
N PRO A 150 -7.34 12.91 5.48
CA PRO A 150 -8.06 12.24 6.57
C PRO A 150 -7.36 11.02 7.20
N ALA A 151 -6.08 10.76 6.94
CA ALA A 151 -5.39 9.68 7.65
C ALA A 151 -5.39 9.93 9.15
N PRO A 152 -5.83 8.98 9.98
CA PRO A 152 -6.06 9.21 11.41
C PRO A 152 -4.77 9.43 12.21
N SER A 153 -3.61 9.00 11.67
CA SER A 153 -2.31 9.19 12.31
C SER A 153 -1.22 9.60 11.30
N PRO A 154 -1.22 10.88 10.86
CA PRO A 154 -0.37 11.34 9.76
C PRO A 154 1.14 11.34 10.07
N ASN A 155 1.52 11.15 11.33
CA ASN A 155 2.94 11.05 11.74
C ASN A 155 3.48 9.62 11.71
N ASP A 156 2.62 8.62 11.56
CA ASP A 156 3.05 7.23 11.52
C ASP A 156 3.82 6.93 10.22
N PRO A 157 4.73 5.95 10.23
CA PRO A 157 5.41 5.53 9.00
C PRO A 157 4.42 4.90 8.02
N LEU A 158 4.73 5.02 6.72
CA LEU A 158 4.02 4.36 5.65
C LEU A 158 4.92 3.29 5.04
N PHE A 159 4.51 2.03 5.10
CA PHE A 159 5.12 0.93 4.36
C PHE A 159 4.45 0.79 2.99
N VAL A 160 5.25 0.73 1.94
CA VAL A 160 4.78 0.53 0.56
C VAL A 160 5.36 -0.77 0.04
N LEU A 161 4.53 -1.80 -0.09
CA LEU A 161 4.89 -3.10 -0.65
C LEU A 161 4.76 -3.05 -2.18
N LEU A 162 5.83 -3.39 -2.87
CA LEU A 162 5.91 -3.43 -4.32
C LEU A 162 6.00 -4.88 -4.79
N ARG A 163 5.02 -5.34 -5.57
CA ARG A 163 4.99 -6.64 -6.25
C ARG A 163 5.15 -6.40 -7.75
N ILE A 164 6.38 -6.38 -8.24
CA ILE A 164 6.69 -6.04 -9.63
C ILE A 164 6.60 -7.29 -10.48
N LYS A 165 5.80 -7.26 -11.55
CA LYS A 165 5.54 -8.40 -12.43
C LYS A 165 6.42 -8.43 -13.67
N ASN A 166 7.07 -7.35 -14.01
CA ASN A 166 8.02 -7.28 -15.12
C ASN A 166 9.45 -7.16 -14.61
N ASN A 167 10.28 -8.14 -14.91
CA ASN A 167 11.65 -8.27 -14.42
C ASN A 167 12.67 -7.77 -15.47
N SER A 168 12.66 -6.47 -15.79
CA SER A 168 13.68 -5.85 -16.66
C SER A 168 14.43 -4.74 -15.94
N THR A 169 15.68 -4.48 -16.36
CA THR A 169 16.53 -3.39 -15.84
C THR A 169 15.85 -2.05 -15.98
N GLU A 170 15.24 -1.84 -17.14
CA GLU A 170 14.58 -0.57 -17.50
C GLU A 170 13.37 -0.33 -16.60
N THR A 171 12.55 -1.34 -16.36
CA THR A 171 11.42 -1.28 -15.42
C THR A 171 11.88 -0.94 -14.02
N TYR A 172 12.90 -1.63 -13.51
CA TYR A 172 13.42 -1.34 -12.17
C TYR A 172 13.98 0.08 -12.05
N SER A 173 14.68 0.56 -13.08
CA SER A 173 15.22 1.92 -13.11
C SER A 173 14.11 2.98 -13.15
N ARG A 174 13.04 2.77 -13.94
CA ARG A 174 11.89 3.69 -13.98
C ARG A 174 11.14 3.72 -12.66
N ILE A 175 10.88 2.54 -12.04
CA ILE A 175 10.26 2.48 -10.71
C ILE A 175 11.12 3.21 -9.67
N ALA A 176 12.44 2.99 -9.66
CA ALA A 176 13.37 3.68 -8.78
C ALA A 176 13.31 5.21 -8.97
N LYS A 177 13.24 5.68 -10.22
CA LYS A 177 13.07 7.10 -10.55
C LYS A 177 11.73 7.65 -10.01
N HIS A 178 10.64 6.88 -10.10
CA HIS A 178 9.35 7.28 -9.55
C HIS A 178 9.39 7.36 -8.02
N ILE A 179 10.04 6.39 -7.35
CA ILE A 179 10.25 6.42 -5.89
C ILE A 179 11.04 7.69 -5.51
N ASP A 180 12.16 7.95 -6.17
CA ASP A 180 12.97 9.13 -5.89
C ASP A 180 12.17 10.42 -6.08
N SER A 181 11.47 10.56 -7.21
CA SER A 181 10.75 11.80 -7.54
C SER A 181 9.59 12.10 -6.60
N VAL A 182 8.85 11.05 -6.17
CA VAL A 182 7.63 11.24 -5.37
C VAL A 182 7.90 11.20 -3.87
N PHE A 183 8.71 10.25 -3.39
CA PHE A 183 8.92 10.04 -1.95
C PHE A 183 10.17 10.72 -1.39
N LYS A 184 11.02 11.33 -2.21
CA LYS A 184 12.34 11.87 -1.88
C LYS A 184 12.48 12.44 -0.46
N ASN A 185 11.60 13.32 -0.05
CA ASN A 185 11.68 14.02 1.25
C ASN A 185 11.19 13.18 2.43
N LYS A 186 10.40 12.14 2.16
CA LYS A 186 9.81 11.25 3.17
C LYS A 186 10.46 9.87 3.19
N LEU A 187 11.25 9.52 2.17
CA LEU A 187 11.87 8.20 2.08
C LEU A 187 12.80 7.94 3.26
N TYR A 188 12.66 6.79 3.89
CA TYR A 188 13.63 6.31 4.86
C TYR A 188 14.91 5.88 4.14
N LYS A 189 16.06 6.30 4.67
CA LYS A 189 17.36 5.94 4.09
C LYS A 189 18.00 4.86 4.94
N GLY A 190 18.23 3.70 4.35
CA GLY A 190 18.86 2.56 4.98
C GLY A 190 17.94 1.33 5.10
N GLU A 191 18.48 0.26 5.61
CA GLU A 191 17.78 -1.00 5.85
C GLU A 191 16.88 -0.88 7.09
N VAL A 192 15.68 -1.47 6.99
CA VAL A 192 14.76 -1.67 8.11
C VAL A 192 14.75 -3.16 8.46
N ASN A 193 15.06 -3.48 9.69
CA ASN A 193 15.08 -4.85 10.20
C ASN A 193 14.31 -4.98 11.52
N GLY A 194 14.15 -6.18 12.03
CA GLY A 194 13.39 -6.46 13.25
C GLY A 194 13.86 -5.72 14.50
N ALA A 195 15.09 -5.19 14.54
CA ALA A 195 15.62 -4.38 15.63
C ALA A 195 15.40 -2.88 15.43
N THR A 196 14.94 -2.45 14.27
CA THR A 196 14.66 -1.02 13.99
C THR A 196 13.53 -0.56 14.89
N MET A 197 13.76 0.49 15.68
CA MET A 197 12.77 1.07 16.57
C MET A 197 11.75 1.89 15.78
N LEU A 198 10.48 1.85 16.20
CA LEU A 198 9.40 2.57 15.53
C LEU A 198 9.70 4.07 15.40
N LYS A 199 10.26 4.71 16.46
CA LYS A 199 10.65 6.14 16.44
C LYS A 199 11.58 6.52 15.30
N ASN A 200 12.43 5.60 14.84
CA ASN A 200 13.43 5.88 13.81
C ASN A 200 12.83 6.06 12.42
N ILE A 201 11.62 5.55 12.21
CA ILE A 201 10.94 5.60 10.91
C ILE A 201 9.66 6.45 10.93
N MET A 202 9.33 7.09 12.05
CA MET A 202 8.15 7.97 12.14
C MET A 202 8.17 9.04 11.07
N GLY A 203 7.03 9.26 10.42
CA GLY A 203 6.84 10.21 9.31
C GLY A 203 7.61 9.88 8.04
N LYS A 204 8.11 8.64 7.90
CA LYS A 204 8.86 8.17 6.73
C LYS A 204 8.10 7.16 5.90
N VAL A 205 8.46 7.08 4.62
CA VAL A 205 8.07 6.00 3.71
C VAL A 205 9.15 4.93 3.75
N VAL A 206 8.73 3.69 3.95
CA VAL A 206 9.57 2.49 3.95
C VAL A 206 9.16 1.62 2.76
N ILE A 207 10.08 1.38 1.84
CA ILE A 207 9.82 0.56 0.65
C ILE A 207 10.12 -0.91 0.95
N ILE A 208 9.12 -1.76 0.77
CA ILE A 208 9.22 -3.21 0.83
C ILE A 208 9.15 -3.74 -0.60
N LEU A 209 10.10 -4.57 -1.01
CA LEU A 209 10.05 -5.27 -2.29
C LEU A 209 9.72 -6.74 -2.07
N ASP A 210 8.73 -7.24 -2.80
CA ASP A 210 8.48 -8.69 -2.91
C ASP A 210 9.53 -9.32 -3.83
N VAL A 211 10.56 -9.92 -3.23
CA VAL A 211 11.65 -10.55 -3.99
C VAL A 211 11.24 -11.87 -4.62
N THR A 212 10.11 -12.47 -4.21
CA THR A 212 9.58 -13.68 -4.87
C THR A 212 9.08 -13.37 -6.28
N SER A 213 8.57 -12.16 -6.50
CA SER A 213 8.18 -11.66 -7.82
C SER A 213 9.32 -10.96 -8.56
N SER A 214 10.38 -10.54 -7.87
CA SER A 214 11.50 -9.75 -8.42
C SER A 214 12.87 -10.26 -7.98
N PRO A 215 13.23 -11.54 -8.22
CA PRO A 215 14.41 -12.18 -7.63
C PRO A 215 15.74 -11.61 -8.13
N ASN A 216 15.73 -10.92 -9.26
CA ASN A 216 16.95 -10.45 -9.93
C ASN A 216 17.18 -8.93 -9.82
N TYR A 217 16.40 -8.22 -9.04
CA TYR A 217 16.43 -6.75 -9.01
C TYR A 217 17.81 -6.17 -8.61
N LYS A 218 18.61 -6.91 -7.81
CA LYS A 218 19.99 -6.54 -7.46
C LYS A 218 21.02 -6.87 -8.53
N LYS A 219 20.73 -7.84 -9.40
CA LYS A 219 21.71 -8.35 -10.40
C LYS A 219 21.77 -7.48 -11.65
N LEU A 220 20.79 -6.65 -11.88
CA LEU A 220 20.69 -5.81 -13.06
C LEU A 220 21.51 -4.53 -12.84
N ILE A 221 22.79 -4.56 -13.25
CA ILE A 221 23.78 -3.51 -12.96
C ILE A 221 23.87 -2.44 -14.06
N LYS A 222 23.31 -2.70 -15.24
CA LYS A 222 23.37 -1.74 -16.34
C LYS A 222 22.39 -0.59 -16.08
N CYS A 223 22.93 0.62 -16.02
CA CYS A 223 22.12 1.83 -15.92
C CYS A 223 21.69 2.29 -17.31
N PRO A 224 20.40 2.26 -17.64
CA PRO A 224 19.90 2.69 -18.94
C PRO A 224 19.90 4.22 -19.10
N SER A 225 20.13 4.97 -18.01
CA SER A 225 20.05 6.43 -18.01
C SER A 225 21.12 7.08 -17.13
N ASN A 226 21.38 8.37 -17.40
CA ASN A 226 22.18 9.24 -16.53
C ASN A 226 21.29 10.41 -16.07
N PRO A 227 20.98 10.60 -14.74
CA PRO A 227 21.50 9.81 -13.64
C PRO A 227 20.96 8.37 -13.58
N CYS A 228 21.75 7.49 -12.94
CA CYS A 228 21.42 6.10 -12.75
C CYS A 228 20.51 5.93 -11.52
N PHE A 229 19.32 5.36 -11.71
CA PHE A 229 18.42 5.00 -10.63
C PHE A 229 18.41 3.47 -10.47
N LYS A 230 18.98 2.97 -9.38
CA LYS A 230 18.98 1.55 -9.03
C LYS A 230 17.90 1.29 -8.01
N LEU A 231 17.01 0.34 -8.27
CA LEU A 231 15.94 0.02 -7.33
C LEU A 231 16.48 -0.44 -5.96
N SER A 232 17.63 -1.11 -5.93
CA SER A 232 18.31 -1.53 -4.70
C SER A 232 18.66 -0.39 -3.75
N ASP A 233 18.82 0.83 -4.26
CA ASP A 233 19.18 1.99 -3.44
C ASP A 233 17.97 2.57 -2.67
N TYR A 234 16.76 2.12 -3.02
CA TYR A 234 15.49 2.58 -2.48
C TYR A 234 14.74 1.54 -1.66
N VAL A 235 15.08 0.26 -1.81
CA VAL A 235 14.44 -0.84 -1.07
C VAL A 235 15.00 -0.90 0.34
N ASN A 236 14.12 -0.83 1.34
CA ASN A 236 14.47 -0.89 2.75
C ASN A 236 14.28 -2.29 3.35
N MET A 237 13.39 -3.12 2.77
CA MET A 237 13.05 -4.47 3.23
C MET A 237 12.75 -5.38 2.04
N GLU A 238 13.09 -6.67 2.16
CA GLU A 238 12.90 -7.68 1.12
C GLU A 238 11.94 -8.77 1.61
N ALA A 239 10.64 -8.67 1.25
CA ALA A 239 9.65 -9.69 1.58
C ALA A 239 9.85 -10.94 0.70
N GLY A 240 9.85 -12.12 1.33
CA GLY A 240 10.14 -13.41 0.67
C GLY A 240 11.58 -13.86 0.82
N ASP A 241 12.44 -13.09 1.53
CA ASP A 241 13.75 -13.54 1.96
C ASP A 241 13.69 -14.30 3.30
N ILE A 242 14.79 -14.97 3.66
CA ILE A 242 14.92 -15.76 4.91
C ILE A 242 14.65 -14.88 6.16
N SER A 243 15.09 -13.62 6.13
CA SER A 243 14.92 -12.67 7.24
C SER A 243 13.51 -12.07 7.31
N PHE A 244 12.75 -12.15 6.22
CA PHE A 244 11.39 -11.62 6.10
C PHE A 244 10.52 -12.55 5.24
N PRO A 245 10.19 -13.78 5.73
CA PRO A 245 9.41 -14.74 4.98
C PRO A 245 8.02 -14.20 4.65
N LYS A 246 7.60 -14.52 3.43
CA LYS A 246 6.27 -14.25 2.91
C LYS A 246 5.50 -15.56 2.78
N TYR A 247 4.29 -15.56 3.32
CA TYR A 247 3.32 -16.63 3.22
C TYR A 247 2.03 -16.13 2.59
N THR A 248 1.26 -17.06 2.06
CA THR A 248 -0.11 -16.80 1.59
C THR A 248 -1.12 -17.43 2.53
N TYR A 249 -2.40 -17.06 2.40
CA TYR A 249 -3.46 -17.71 3.19
C TYR A 249 -3.52 -19.24 2.96
N ALA A 250 -3.12 -19.72 1.78
CA ALA A 250 -3.07 -21.15 1.49
C ALA A 250 -1.97 -21.88 2.27
N ASP A 251 -0.94 -21.18 2.71
CA ASP A 251 0.19 -21.78 3.42
C ASP A 251 -0.10 -21.96 4.91
N LEU A 252 -1.12 -21.31 5.46
CA LEU A 252 -1.37 -21.22 6.91
C LEU A 252 -1.56 -22.59 7.59
N ASP A 253 -2.23 -23.52 6.91
CA ASP A 253 -2.48 -24.86 7.44
C ASP A 253 -1.22 -25.74 7.49
N THR A 254 -0.24 -25.42 6.64
CA THR A 254 1.03 -26.15 6.52
C THR A 254 2.13 -25.59 7.42
N LEU A 255 1.94 -24.37 7.95
CA LEU A 255 2.91 -23.75 8.83
C LEU A 255 3.00 -24.51 10.16
N PRO A 256 4.20 -24.93 10.59
CA PRO A 256 4.35 -25.63 11.86
C PRO A 256 3.95 -24.69 12.99
N LYS A 257 2.85 -25.05 13.67
CA LYS A 257 2.26 -24.27 14.79
C LYS A 257 3.25 -24.03 15.95
N SER A 258 4.32 -24.81 16.03
CA SER A 258 5.35 -24.74 17.07
C SER A 258 6.59 -23.95 16.71
N SER A 259 6.89 -23.75 15.43
CA SER A 259 8.18 -23.16 15.01
C SER A 259 8.27 -21.65 15.21
N ILE A 260 7.15 -20.98 15.42
CA ILE A 260 7.08 -19.53 15.57
C ILE A 260 7.08 -19.12 17.05
N MET A 261 6.55 -19.98 17.94
CA MET A 261 6.49 -19.71 19.38
C MET A 261 7.61 -20.36 20.21
N THR A 262 8.30 -21.39 19.72
CA THR A 262 9.30 -22.14 20.51
C THR A 262 10.66 -21.48 20.59
N ASN A 263 10.90 -20.40 19.87
CA ASN A 263 12.18 -19.70 19.89
C ASN A 263 12.29 -18.60 20.97
N GLN A 264 11.56 -18.75 22.08
CA GLN A 264 11.81 -17.94 23.28
C GLN A 264 13.18 -18.20 23.94
N LYS A 265 13.90 -19.25 23.50
CA LYS A 265 15.33 -19.45 23.83
C LYS A 265 16.19 -19.07 22.61
N GLY A 266 16.05 -17.79 22.19
CA GLY A 266 16.58 -17.29 20.94
C GLY A 266 18.07 -17.48 20.75
N THR A 267 18.42 -18.06 19.65
CA THR A 267 19.66 -17.70 18.98
C THR A 267 19.52 -16.26 18.50
N LYS A 268 20.57 -15.45 18.59
CA LYS A 268 20.58 -14.02 18.22
C LYS A 268 20.04 -13.71 16.80
N THR A 269 19.89 -14.71 15.95
CA THR A 269 19.37 -14.63 14.58
C THR A 269 17.84 -14.59 14.50
N ASP A 270 17.12 -15.30 15.38
CA ASP A 270 15.65 -15.40 15.30
C ASP A 270 14.94 -14.12 15.78
N ASN A 271 15.62 -13.31 16.58
CA ASN A 271 15.09 -12.04 17.10
C ASN A 271 14.97 -10.90 16.04
N LYS A 272 15.31 -11.15 14.78
CA LYS A 272 15.33 -10.13 13.71
C LYS A 272 14.32 -10.40 12.59
N ARG A 273 13.60 -11.52 12.62
CA ARG A 273 12.70 -11.89 11.53
C ARG A 273 11.41 -11.09 11.56
N PHE A 274 10.99 -10.65 10.39
CA PHE A 274 9.64 -10.21 10.10
C PHE A 274 8.83 -11.35 9.50
N MET A 275 7.52 -11.18 9.44
CA MET A 275 6.62 -12.07 8.71
C MET A 275 5.55 -11.24 8.00
N ILE A 276 5.31 -11.57 6.74
CA ILE A 276 4.21 -11.04 5.97
C ILE A 276 3.29 -12.17 5.50
N ILE A 277 2.00 -11.99 5.68
CA ILE A 277 0.97 -12.93 5.23
C ILE A 277 0.03 -12.18 4.29
N THR A 278 -0.13 -12.72 3.07
CA THR A 278 -0.92 -12.09 2.01
C THR A 278 -2.08 -12.99 1.58
N PRO A 279 -3.18 -12.44 1.08
CA PRO A 279 -4.16 -13.23 0.35
C PRO A 279 -3.53 -14.03 -0.78
N THR A 280 -4.09 -15.19 -1.09
CA THR A 280 -3.80 -15.90 -2.34
C THR A 280 -4.40 -15.13 -3.52
N GLN A 281 -3.79 -15.21 -4.69
CA GLN A 281 -4.34 -14.61 -5.90
C GLN A 281 -5.66 -15.27 -6.33
N ILE A 282 -5.87 -16.54 -5.96
CA ILE A 282 -7.10 -17.27 -6.26
C ILE A 282 -8.17 -16.81 -5.26
N GLU A 283 -9.29 -16.31 -5.77
CA GLU A 283 -10.37 -15.67 -4.98
C GLU A 283 -11.16 -16.62 -4.05
N GLN A 284 -10.85 -17.90 -4.04
CA GLN A 284 -11.70 -18.94 -3.43
C GLN A 284 -11.47 -19.18 -1.93
N LEU A 285 -10.43 -18.61 -1.33
CA LEU A 285 -10.20 -18.78 0.09
C LEU A 285 -10.81 -17.60 0.86
N ASN A 286 -11.71 -17.91 1.79
CA ASN A 286 -12.16 -16.93 2.77
C ASN A 286 -10.96 -16.38 3.54
N PRO A 287 -10.96 -15.08 3.90
CA PRO A 287 -9.94 -14.54 4.77
C PRO A 287 -9.87 -15.34 6.08
N PRO A 288 -8.68 -15.57 6.63
CA PRO A 288 -8.55 -16.28 7.90
C PRO A 288 -9.05 -15.40 9.06
N ASN A 289 -9.38 -16.01 10.18
CA ASN A 289 -9.68 -15.27 11.40
C ASN A 289 -8.44 -14.47 11.86
N PRO A 290 -8.51 -13.13 11.92
CA PRO A 290 -7.34 -12.29 12.20
C PRO A 290 -6.80 -12.51 13.61
N VAL A 291 -7.68 -12.70 14.62
CA VAL A 291 -7.26 -12.89 16.01
C VAL A 291 -6.48 -14.20 16.15
N GLU A 292 -6.96 -15.26 15.52
CA GLU A 292 -6.30 -16.56 15.54
C GLU A 292 -4.91 -16.51 14.89
N ILE A 293 -4.79 -15.88 13.71
CA ILE A 293 -3.51 -15.79 13.01
C ILE A 293 -2.54 -14.88 13.77
N MET A 294 -3.00 -13.74 14.22
CA MET A 294 -2.16 -12.79 14.94
C MET A 294 -1.66 -13.34 16.27
N SER A 295 -2.48 -14.10 17.00
CA SER A 295 -2.11 -14.69 18.29
C SER A 295 -1.19 -15.92 18.14
N LYS A 296 -1.34 -16.70 17.07
CA LYS A 296 -0.54 -17.91 16.84
C LYS A 296 0.78 -17.65 16.13
N LEU A 297 0.77 -16.77 15.13
CA LEU A 297 1.89 -16.57 14.20
C LEU A 297 2.62 -15.24 14.38
N HIS A 298 1.99 -14.26 15.03
CA HIS A 298 2.52 -12.90 15.26
C HIS A 298 3.10 -12.22 14.01
N PRO A 299 2.41 -12.25 12.84
CA PRO A 299 2.91 -11.57 11.66
C PRO A 299 2.91 -10.06 11.90
N GLN A 300 3.98 -9.38 11.51
CA GLN A 300 4.00 -7.92 11.55
C GLN A 300 3.05 -7.34 10.51
N PHE A 301 2.89 -8.04 9.38
CA PHE A 301 2.04 -7.60 8.29
C PHE A 301 1.09 -8.74 7.88
N LEU A 302 -0.16 -8.63 8.28
CA LEU A 302 -1.26 -9.50 7.83
C LEU A 302 -2.17 -8.66 6.93
N LEU A 303 -2.12 -8.91 5.62
CA LEU A 303 -2.80 -8.09 4.62
C LEU A 303 -4.23 -8.58 4.39
N TYR A 304 -5.18 -7.65 4.36
CA TYR A 304 -6.59 -7.88 4.05
C TYR A 304 -7.02 -7.13 2.80
N LYS A 305 -8.02 -7.67 2.07
CA LYS A 305 -8.65 -7.03 0.91
C LYS A 305 -9.70 -6.02 1.38
N PHE A 306 -9.34 -4.74 1.44
CA PHE A 306 -10.23 -3.66 1.90
C PHE A 306 -11.34 -3.30 0.88
N TYR A 307 -11.30 -3.89 -0.30
CA TYR A 307 -12.31 -3.78 -1.35
C TYR A 307 -13.35 -4.92 -1.32
N LYS A 308 -13.27 -5.82 -0.34
CA LYS A 308 -14.25 -6.90 -0.11
C LYS A 308 -14.69 -6.87 1.35
N ASN A 309 -15.94 -6.54 1.58
CA ASN A 309 -16.50 -6.58 2.91
C ASN A 309 -16.65 -8.02 3.38
N SER A 310 -16.21 -8.31 4.60
CA SER A 310 -16.37 -9.60 5.28
C SER A 310 -16.35 -9.41 6.78
N ASP A 311 -16.86 -10.41 7.52
CA ASP A 311 -16.82 -10.40 8.97
C ASP A 311 -15.38 -10.44 9.49
N GLU A 312 -14.48 -11.14 8.78
CA GLU A 312 -13.06 -11.20 9.12
C GLU A 312 -12.37 -9.86 8.92
N LEU A 313 -12.71 -9.08 7.86
CA LEU A 313 -12.20 -7.72 7.70
C LEU A 313 -12.70 -6.82 8.83
N THR A 314 -13.96 -6.95 9.20
CA THR A 314 -14.54 -6.20 10.35
C THR A 314 -13.83 -6.56 11.64
N ALA A 315 -13.61 -7.85 11.91
CA ALA A 315 -12.85 -8.32 13.06
C ALA A 315 -11.39 -7.80 13.05
N TYR A 316 -10.77 -7.80 11.87
CA TYR A 316 -9.42 -7.25 11.66
C TYR A 316 -9.34 -5.76 12.03
N GLU A 317 -10.25 -4.95 11.54
CA GLU A 317 -10.27 -3.52 11.85
C GLU A 317 -10.55 -3.25 13.32
N ASN A 318 -11.41 -4.04 13.95
CA ASN A 318 -11.73 -3.93 15.38
C ASN A 318 -10.50 -4.16 16.29
N ILE A 319 -9.50 -4.93 15.86
CA ILE A 319 -8.25 -5.10 16.61
C ILE A 319 -7.53 -3.74 16.72
N PHE A 320 -7.41 -3.01 15.61
CA PHE A 320 -6.73 -1.72 15.58
C PHE A 320 -7.55 -0.61 16.21
N ASN A 321 -8.85 -0.60 16.00
CA ASN A 321 -9.76 0.35 16.67
C ASN A 321 -9.72 0.18 18.19
N SER A 322 -9.76 -1.05 18.67
CA SER A 322 -9.63 -1.35 20.11
C SER A 322 -8.22 -1.07 20.66
N GLY A 323 -7.19 -1.22 19.83
CA GLY A 323 -5.82 -0.83 20.15
C GLY A 323 -5.55 0.66 20.02
N GLN A 324 -6.49 1.41 19.45
CA GLN A 324 -6.41 2.84 19.17
C GLN A 324 -5.16 3.24 18.37
N ALA A 325 -4.59 2.33 17.58
CA ALA A 325 -3.38 2.57 16.79
C ALA A 325 -3.31 1.69 15.55
N ALA A 326 -2.65 2.17 14.51
CA ALA A 326 -2.33 1.36 13.34
C ALA A 326 -1.14 0.41 13.60
N PHE A 327 -0.38 0.66 14.67
CA PHE A 327 0.70 -0.18 15.18
C PHE A 327 0.31 -0.71 16.55
N VAL A 328 -0.23 -1.91 16.60
CA VAL A 328 -0.66 -2.56 17.85
C VAL A 328 0.42 -3.53 18.33
N PRO A 329 0.94 -3.42 19.56
CA PRO A 329 1.87 -4.41 20.09
C PRO A 329 1.23 -5.82 20.06
N ALA A 330 1.97 -6.81 19.57
CA ALA A 330 1.49 -8.19 19.48
C ALA A 330 1.02 -8.76 20.83
N SER A 331 1.67 -8.33 21.92
CA SER A 331 1.29 -8.71 23.30
C SER A 331 -0.14 -8.31 23.66
N VAL A 332 -0.64 -7.19 23.12
CA VAL A 332 -2.01 -6.71 23.37
C VAL A 332 -3.03 -7.63 22.72
N VAL A 333 -2.75 -8.10 21.49
CA VAL A 333 -3.64 -9.04 20.79
C VAL A 333 -3.72 -10.39 21.50
N ILE A 334 -2.57 -10.91 21.96
CA ILE A 334 -2.49 -12.17 22.71
C ILE A 334 -3.28 -12.10 24.01
N LEU A 335 -3.16 -11.01 24.75
CA LEU A 335 -3.89 -10.83 26.01
C LEU A 335 -5.40 -10.82 25.79
N LYS A 336 -5.89 -10.11 24.79
CA LYS A 336 -7.32 -10.07 24.45
C LYS A 336 -7.89 -11.43 24.05
N GLU A 337 -7.12 -12.23 23.30
CA GLU A 337 -7.55 -13.61 22.98
C GLU A 337 -7.71 -14.46 24.24
N ARG A 338 -6.75 -14.39 25.17
CA ARG A 338 -6.81 -15.14 26.44
C ARG A 338 -8.01 -14.74 27.28
N GLU A 339 -8.30 -13.45 27.38
CA GLU A 339 -9.49 -12.95 28.12
C GLU A 339 -10.79 -13.43 27.47
N GLY A 340 -10.89 -13.37 26.12
CA GLY A 340 -12.04 -13.85 25.36
C GLY A 340 -12.28 -15.36 25.53
N ASN A 341 -11.21 -16.15 25.58
CA ASN A 341 -11.28 -17.60 25.77
C ASN A 341 -11.64 -17.95 27.23
N SER A 342 -11.18 -17.19 28.21
CA SER A 342 -11.55 -17.37 29.63
C SER A 342 -13.03 -17.08 29.88
N ALA A 343 -13.60 -16.10 29.18
CA ALA A 343 -15.03 -15.76 29.29
C ALA A 343 -15.96 -16.75 28.58
N ARG A 344 -15.45 -17.59 27.66
CA ARG A 344 -16.22 -18.63 26.96
C ARG A 344 -16.15 -20.00 27.66
N GLY A 345 -15.23 -20.19 28.60
CA GLY A 345 -15.01 -21.44 29.35
C GLY A 345 -15.72 -21.50 30.72
N THR A 346 -16.52 -20.47 31.02
CA THR A 346 -17.45 -20.42 32.17
C THR A 346 -18.88 -20.43 31.64
#